data_13e3d55381f44d4135fe331a719ff5dd
#
_entry.id   13e3d55381f44d4135fe331a719ff5dd
#
_cell.length_a   1.000
_cell.length_b   1.000
_cell.length_c   1.000
_cell.angle_alpha   90.00
_cell.angle_beta   90.00
_cell.angle_gamma   90.00
#
_symmetry.space_group_name_H-M   'P 1'
#
loop_
_entity.id
_entity.type
_entity.pdbx_description
1 polymer ?
#
loop_
_entity_poly.entity_id
_entity_poly.type
_entity_poly.pdbx_seq_one_letter_code
_entity_poly.pdbx_strand_id
1 'polypeptide(L)'
;VDAGRIVIRVTDSKSSEYVDIYNLIKYTRSNQNTCINQRPLVTVGDKVKSGDVLADGPSVDNGELALGQNIRIAFMPWNGYNFEDSILVSEKVAREDRFTSIHIQEMTCIARDTKLGSEEITADIPNVGEGSLSKLDESGIVYVGAEVNAGDILVGKITPKGETPVSYTHLRAHETLRY
;
A
#
# COMPACT_ATOMS: atom_id res chain seq x y z
N VAL A 1 -5.10 -21.03 12.09
CA VAL A 1 -4.58 -20.20 11.01
C VAL A 1 -5.56 -19.07 10.77
N ASP A 2 -5.06 -17.86 10.73
CA ASP A 2 -5.80 -16.63 10.47
C ASP A 2 -5.01 -15.83 9.42
N ALA A 3 -5.62 -14.83 8.81
CA ALA A 3 -4.96 -13.97 7.83
C ALA A 3 -3.71 -13.26 8.40
N GLY A 4 -3.68 -12.97 9.70
CA GLY A 4 -2.59 -12.27 10.38
C GLY A 4 -1.64 -13.14 11.18
N ARG A 5 -1.96 -14.41 11.40
CA ARG A 5 -1.12 -15.30 12.24
C ARG A 5 -1.35 -16.78 11.98
N ILE A 6 -0.29 -17.54 12.24
CA ILE A 6 -0.32 -19.01 12.26
C ILE A 6 0.00 -19.45 13.68
N VAL A 7 -0.82 -20.33 14.22
CA VAL A 7 -0.63 -20.91 15.56
C VAL A 7 -0.40 -22.39 15.41
N ILE A 8 0.72 -22.88 15.92
CA ILE A 8 1.13 -24.28 15.84
C ILE A 8 1.18 -24.86 17.24
N ARG A 9 0.45 -25.94 17.47
CA ARG A 9 0.60 -26.75 18.68
C ARG A 9 1.75 -27.73 18.48
N VAL A 10 2.78 -27.58 19.28
CA VAL A 10 3.97 -28.42 19.25
C VAL A 10 3.88 -29.45 20.36
N THR A 11 4.10 -30.72 20.02
CA THR A 11 4.22 -31.81 21.01
C THR A 11 5.66 -32.28 20.97
N ASP A 12 6.39 -32.04 22.03
CA ASP A 12 7.77 -32.52 22.17
C ASP A 12 7.81 -34.02 22.56
N SER A 13 8.94 -34.65 22.28
CA SER A 13 9.23 -36.05 22.64
C SER A 13 9.10 -36.34 24.16
N LYS A 14 9.09 -35.30 25.01
CA LYS A 14 8.91 -35.40 26.45
C LYS A 14 7.46 -35.19 26.92
N SER A 15 6.48 -35.24 25.98
CA SER A 15 5.04 -34.99 26.24
C SER A 15 4.71 -33.62 26.81
N SER A 16 5.60 -32.65 26.67
CA SER A 16 5.24 -31.25 26.92
C SER A 16 4.61 -30.64 25.67
N GLU A 17 3.40 -30.10 25.84
CA GLU A 17 2.74 -29.36 24.79
C GLU A 17 2.99 -27.87 24.98
N TYR A 18 3.38 -27.19 23.89
CA TYR A 18 3.49 -25.73 23.85
C TYR A 18 3.00 -25.20 22.53
N VAL A 19 2.82 -23.90 22.46
CA VAL A 19 2.23 -23.24 21.28
C VAL A 19 3.24 -22.24 20.72
N ASP A 20 3.53 -22.38 19.43
CA ASP A 20 4.29 -21.41 18.67
C ASP A 20 3.34 -20.51 17.88
N ILE A 21 3.58 -19.21 17.96
CA ILE A 21 2.77 -18.20 17.27
C ILE A 21 3.66 -17.45 16.28
N TYR A 22 3.30 -17.52 15.01
CA TYR A 22 3.96 -16.81 13.91
C TYR A 22 3.04 -15.70 13.41
N ASN A 23 3.41 -14.45 13.67
CA ASN A 23 2.67 -13.29 13.16
C ASN A 23 3.11 -13.01 11.73
N LEU A 24 2.13 -12.84 10.83
CA LEU A 24 2.36 -12.55 9.43
C LEU A 24 2.43 -11.03 9.20
N ILE A 25 3.38 -10.61 8.39
CA ILE A 25 3.49 -9.21 7.97
C ILE A 25 2.41 -8.94 6.92
N LYS A 26 1.58 -7.93 7.18
CA LYS A 26 0.44 -7.59 6.32
C LYS A 26 0.57 -6.15 5.81
N TYR A 27 0.56 -5.99 4.49
CA TYR A 27 0.47 -4.71 3.78
C TYR A 27 1.39 -3.61 4.33
N THR A 28 2.66 -3.93 4.53
CA THR A 28 3.68 -2.96 4.94
C THR A 28 4.44 -2.42 3.74
N ARG A 29 4.93 -1.19 3.87
CA ARG A 29 5.74 -0.54 2.84
C ARG A 29 7.17 -1.09 2.84
N SER A 30 7.69 -1.47 1.67
CA SER A 30 9.12 -1.74 1.49
C SER A 30 9.90 -0.45 1.22
N ASN A 31 11.23 -0.52 1.21
CA ASN A 31 12.08 0.62 0.88
C ASN A 31 11.84 1.18 -0.54
N GLN A 32 11.35 0.36 -1.46
CA GLN A 32 11.01 0.74 -2.83
C GLN A 32 9.53 1.07 -3.02
N ASN A 33 8.79 1.33 -1.94
CA ASN A 33 7.34 1.61 -1.95
C ASN A 33 6.48 0.45 -2.46
N THR A 34 7.02 -0.75 -2.52
CA THR A 34 6.26 -1.96 -2.85
C THR A 34 5.55 -2.52 -1.63
N CYS A 35 4.50 -3.30 -1.85
CA CYS A 35 3.72 -3.92 -0.77
C CYS A 35 4.38 -5.21 -0.30
N ILE A 36 4.66 -5.29 0.99
CA ILE A 36 5.04 -6.54 1.66
C ILE A 36 3.79 -7.11 2.30
N ASN A 37 3.39 -8.29 1.83
CA ASN A 37 2.23 -9.00 2.34
C ASN A 37 2.51 -10.49 2.38
N GLN A 38 2.38 -11.12 3.54
CA GLN A 38 2.57 -12.55 3.72
C GLN A 38 1.22 -13.26 3.72
N ARG A 39 1.14 -14.39 3.02
CA ARG A 39 -0.06 -15.23 2.93
C ARG A 39 0.25 -16.61 3.49
N PRO A 40 -0.60 -17.16 4.39
CA PRO A 40 -0.41 -18.52 4.89
C PRO A 40 -0.66 -19.53 3.76
N LEU A 41 0.15 -20.56 3.70
CA LEU A 41 -0.02 -21.72 2.80
C LEU A 41 -0.71 -22.87 3.50
N VAL A 42 -0.55 -22.93 4.83
CA VAL A 42 -1.09 -24.02 5.65
C VAL A 42 -2.53 -23.74 6.07
N THR A 43 -3.31 -24.81 6.20
CA THR A 43 -4.70 -24.77 6.67
C THR A 43 -4.81 -25.31 8.08
N VAL A 44 -5.98 -25.08 8.71
CA VAL A 44 -6.23 -25.58 10.06
C VAL A 44 -6.32 -27.10 10.04
N GLY A 45 -5.51 -27.76 10.86
CA GLY A 45 -5.44 -29.22 10.95
C GLY A 45 -4.26 -29.86 10.22
N ASP A 46 -3.50 -29.07 9.45
CA ASP A 46 -2.31 -29.58 8.79
C ASP A 46 -1.21 -29.93 9.81
N LYS A 47 -0.50 -31.00 9.53
CA LYS A 47 0.68 -31.42 10.30
C LYS A 47 1.93 -30.89 9.62
N VAL A 48 2.64 -30.04 10.32
CA VAL A 48 3.87 -29.39 9.84
C VAL A 48 5.10 -29.92 10.56
N LYS A 49 6.22 -29.93 9.87
CA LYS A 49 7.53 -30.34 10.39
C LYS A 49 8.52 -29.18 10.29
N SER A 50 9.61 -29.29 11.01
CA SER A 50 10.72 -28.34 10.87
C SER A 50 11.24 -28.34 9.43
N GLY A 51 11.30 -27.16 8.81
CA GLY A 51 11.68 -26.95 7.42
C GLY A 51 10.53 -26.79 6.44
N ASP A 52 9.27 -27.06 6.84
CA ASP A 52 8.11 -26.81 6.00
C ASP A 52 7.83 -25.30 5.84
N VAL A 53 7.41 -24.90 4.65
CA VAL A 53 7.03 -23.50 4.37
C VAL A 53 5.64 -23.25 4.91
N LEU A 54 5.50 -22.28 5.79
CA LEU A 54 4.23 -21.92 6.44
C LEU A 54 3.49 -20.83 5.72
N ALA A 55 4.21 -19.88 5.13
CA ALA A 55 3.63 -18.72 4.45
C ALA A 55 4.53 -18.25 3.30
N ASP A 56 3.91 -17.70 2.29
CA ASP A 56 4.58 -17.03 1.18
C ASP A 56 4.71 -15.53 1.46
N GLY A 57 5.87 -14.99 1.07
CA GLY A 57 6.14 -13.55 1.08
C GLY A 57 5.85 -12.89 -0.28
N PRO A 58 6.28 -11.62 -0.46
CA PRO A 58 6.20 -10.95 -1.74
C PRO A 58 7.06 -11.67 -2.78
N SER A 59 6.56 -11.75 -4.02
CA SER A 59 7.23 -12.42 -5.14
C SER A 59 7.60 -13.88 -4.91
N VAL A 60 6.85 -14.56 -4.07
CA VAL A 60 6.99 -16.01 -3.80
C VAL A 60 5.65 -16.69 -4.04
N ASP A 61 5.66 -17.85 -4.65
CA ASP A 61 4.49 -18.70 -4.89
C ASP A 61 4.81 -20.15 -4.52
N ASN A 62 4.08 -20.71 -3.57
CA ASN A 62 4.29 -22.06 -3.02
C ASN A 62 5.75 -22.35 -2.59
N GLY A 63 6.38 -21.37 -1.96
CA GLY A 63 7.75 -21.46 -1.47
C GLY A 63 8.83 -21.24 -2.54
N GLU A 64 8.46 -21.00 -3.79
CA GLU A 64 9.39 -20.75 -4.90
C GLU A 64 9.37 -19.29 -5.32
N LEU A 65 10.51 -18.77 -5.78
CA LEU A 65 10.65 -17.41 -6.26
C LEU A 65 9.84 -17.19 -7.54
N ALA A 66 8.91 -16.24 -7.51
CA ALA A 66 8.02 -15.89 -8.61
C ALA A 66 8.08 -14.37 -8.87
N LEU A 67 9.10 -13.90 -9.58
CA LEU A 67 9.35 -12.48 -9.86
C LEU A 67 8.46 -11.91 -10.96
N GLY A 68 7.74 -12.74 -11.69
CA GLY A 68 6.89 -12.35 -12.79
C GLY A 68 6.00 -13.50 -13.22
N GLN A 69 5.42 -13.35 -14.41
CA GLN A 69 4.52 -14.35 -14.97
C GLN A 69 4.88 -14.67 -16.42
N ASN A 70 4.72 -15.92 -16.82
CA ASN A 70 4.91 -16.35 -18.19
C ASN A 70 3.73 -15.90 -19.04
N ILE A 71 4.04 -15.27 -20.16
CA ILE A 71 3.06 -14.82 -21.15
C ILE A 71 3.38 -15.45 -22.50
N ARG A 72 2.33 -15.82 -23.23
CA ARG A 72 2.45 -16.23 -24.63
C ARG A 72 2.54 -14.98 -25.48
N ILE A 73 3.58 -14.86 -26.29
CA ILE A 73 3.87 -13.72 -27.16
C ILE A 73 3.85 -14.19 -28.63
N ALA A 74 3.28 -13.39 -29.53
CA ALA A 74 3.38 -13.56 -30.97
C ALA A 74 4.13 -12.37 -31.57
N PHE A 75 5.17 -12.62 -32.34
CA PHE A 75 5.93 -11.62 -33.10
C PHE A 75 5.37 -11.56 -34.54
N MET A 76 4.44 -10.66 -34.77
CA MET A 76 3.78 -10.49 -36.05
C MET A 76 3.21 -9.09 -36.19
N PRO A 77 3.12 -8.52 -37.42
CA PRO A 77 2.31 -7.34 -37.68
C PRO A 77 0.83 -7.65 -37.45
N TRP A 78 0.10 -6.72 -36.82
CA TRP A 78 -1.34 -6.89 -36.61
C TRP A 78 -2.11 -5.62 -36.94
N ASN A 79 -2.64 -5.51 -38.12
CA ASN A 79 -3.45 -4.39 -38.61
C ASN A 79 -2.86 -2.99 -38.34
N GLY A 80 -1.55 -2.86 -38.26
CA GLY A 80 -0.87 -1.60 -37.97
C GLY A 80 -0.93 -1.14 -36.53
N TYR A 81 -1.65 -1.82 -35.63
CA TYR A 81 -1.76 -1.40 -34.23
C TYR A 81 -0.51 -1.63 -33.39
N ASN A 82 0.43 -2.42 -33.88
CA ASN A 82 1.74 -2.62 -33.26
C ASN A 82 2.88 -2.00 -34.07
N PHE A 83 2.59 -0.84 -34.72
CA PHE A 83 3.60 -0.07 -35.47
C PHE A 83 4.62 0.55 -34.53
N GLU A 84 5.90 0.54 -34.92
CA GLU A 84 7.05 0.97 -34.13
C GLU A 84 7.14 0.23 -32.79
N ASP A 85 7.18 0.97 -31.66
CA ASP A 85 7.33 0.42 -30.32
C ASP A 85 5.98 0.07 -29.65
N SER A 86 4.88 0.10 -30.41
CA SER A 86 3.55 -0.21 -29.91
C SER A 86 3.39 -1.71 -29.68
N ILE A 87 2.79 -2.08 -28.56
CA ILE A 87 2.52 -3.46 -28.18
C ILE A 87 1.01 -3.63 -27.94
N LEU A 88 0.44 -4.67 -28.52
CA LEU A 88 -0.93 -5.09 -28.23
C LEU A 88 -0.94 -6.06 -27.06
N VAL A 89 -1.80 -5.80 -26.11
CA VAL A 89 -1.98 -6.64 -24.93
C VAL A 89 -3.41 -7.17 -24.91
N SER A 90 -3.55 -8.45 -24.62
CA SER A 90 -4.88 -9.05 -24.46
C SER A 90 -5.60 -8.48 -23.24
N GLU A 91 -6.89 -8.18 -23.37
CA GLU A 91 -7.75 -7.78 -22.25
C GLU A 91 -7.74 -8.77 -21.08
N LYS A 92 -7.49 -10.03 -21.37
CA LYS A 92 -7.34 -11.08 -20.36
C LYS A 92 -6.27 -10.76 -19.33
N VAL A 93 -5.17 -10.11 -19.73
CA VAL A 93 -4.07 -9.71 -18.84
C VAL A 93 -4.56 -8.72 -17.77
N ALA A 94 -5.36 -7.74 -18.17
CA ALA A 94 -5.94 -6.78 -17.24
C ALA A 94 -7.03 -7.42 -16.37
N ARG A 95 -7.89 -8.25 -16.95
CA ARG A 95 -8.99 -8.92 -16.22
C ARG A 95 -8.50 -9.93 -15.17
N GLU A 96 -7.37 -10.57 -15.42
CA GLU A 96 -6.76 -11.54 -14.50
C GLU A 96 -5.72 -10.90 -13.55
N ASP A 97 -5.59 -9.58 -13.58
CA ASP A 97 -4.62 -8.83 -12.74
C ASP A 97 -3.18 -9.37 -12.85
N ARG A 98 -2.77 -9.80 -14.04
CA ARG A 98 -1.50 -10.49 -14.25
C ARG A 98 -0.27 -9.67 -13.87
N PHE A 99 -0.32 -8.35 -14.08
CA PHE A 99 0.76 -7.41 -13.78
C PHE A 99 0.32 -6.30 -12.82
N THR A 100 -0.73 -6.52 -12.09
CA THR A 100 -1.21 -5.57 -11.09
C THR A 100 -0.28 -5.57 -9.88
N SER A 101 0.13 -4.39 -9.46
CA SER A 101 0.98 -4.18 -8.29
C SER A 101 0.36 -3.18 -7.33
N ILE A 102 0.70 -3.33 -6.06
CA ILE A 102 0.30 -2.40 -5.01
C ILE A 102 1.53 -1.60 -4.59
N HIS A 103 1.42 -0.28 -4.65
CA HIS A 103 2.46 0.63 -4.19
C HIS A 103 1.97 1.37 -2.96
N ILE A 104 2.79 1.41 -1.91
CA ILE A 104 2.48 2.10 -0.66
C ILE A 104 3.43 3.28 -0.53
N GLN A 105 2.86 4.49 -0.51
CA GLN A 105 3.61 5.72 -0.28
C GLN A 105 3.33 6.25 1.12
N GLU A 106 4.39 6.64 1.81
CA GLU A 106 4.32 7.31 3.09
C GLU A 106 4.70 8.77 2.91
N MET A 107 3.82 9.66 3.35
CA MET A 107 4.03 11.09 3.30
C MET A 107 4.01 11.65 4.71
N THR A 108 4.98 12.49 5.04
CA THR A 108 5.10 13.08 6.37
C THR A 108 4.87 14.59 6.29
N CYS A 109 3.97 15.08 7.12
CA CYS A 109 3.73 16.50 7.32
C CYS A 109 4.06 16.87 8.76
N ILE A 110 4.90 17.90 8.96
CA ILE A 110 5.35 18.33 10.28
C ILE A 110 4.88 19.77 10.50
N ALA A 111 4.20 20.00 11.63
CA ALA A 111 3.94 21.32 12.15
C ALA A 111 5.15 21.82 12.93
N ARG A 112 5.64 23.01 12.63
CA ARG A 112 6.85 23.59 13.22
C ARG A 112 6.51 24.86 13.98
N ASP A 113 7.28 25.16 15.00
CA ASP A 113 7.24 26.46 15.65
C ASP A 113 7.96 27.50 14.79
N THR A 114 7.26 28.59 14.49
CA THR A 114 7.82 29.72 13.75
C THR A 114 7.91 30.94 14.68
N LYS A 115 8.69 31.96 14.27
CA LYS A 115 8.82 33.22 15.03
C LYS A 115 7.48 33.99 15.17
N LEU A 116 6.51 33.68 14.29
CA LEU A 116 5.20 34.34 14.24
C LEU A 116 4.09 33.50 14.88
N GLY A 117 4.43 32.32 15.40
CA GLY A 117 3.52 31.38 16.05
C GLY A 117 3.75 29.95 15.57
N SER A 118 3.14 28.99 16.23
CA SER A 118 3.20 27.57 15.87
C SER A 118 2.33 27.28 14.65
N GLU A 119 2.84 26.47 13.74
CA GLU A 119 2.00 25.88 12.69
C GLU A 119 1.02 24.89 13.31
N GLU A 120 -0.15 24.76 12.73
CA GLU A 120 -1.20 23.86 13.21
C GLU A 120 -1.72 22.98 12.08
N ILE A 121 -1.96 21.71 12.38
CA ILE A 121 -2.62 20.77 11.48
C ILE A 121 -4.10 20.79 11.82
N THR A 122 -4.94 21.18 10.85
CA THR A 122 -6.38 21.36 11.04
C THR A 122 -7.15 21.15 9.74
N ALA A 123 -8.40 20.76 9.85
CA ALA A 123 -9.33 20.71 8.72
C ALA A 123 -9.90 22.11 8.39
N ASP A 124 -9.86 23.05 9.34
CA ASP A 124 -10.37 24.42 9.13
C ASP A 124 -9.32 25.26 8.40
N ILE A 125 -9.38 25.22 7.08
CA ILE A 125 -8.47 25.97 6.20
C ILE A 125 -9.25 27.06 5.50
N PRO A 126 -8.92 28.35 5.74
CA PRO A 126 -9.61 29.46 5.08
C PRO A 126 -9.36 29.44 3.57
N ASN A 127 -10.36 29.89 2.81
CA ASN A 127 -10.32 30.03 1.35
C ASN A 127 -10.17 28.71 0.55
N VAL A 128 -10.47 27.58 1.16
CA VAL A 128 -10.58 26.27 0.49
C VAL A 128 -12.03 25.81 0.56
N GLY A 129 -12.58 25.37 -0.56
CA GLY A 129 -13.97 24.89 -0.62
C GLY A 129 -14.19 23.64 0.23
N GLU A 130 -15.31 23.58 0.95
CA GLU A 130 -15.68 22.44 1.82
C GLU A 130 -15.62 21.09 1.12
N GLY A 131 -15.95 21.03 -0.18
CA GLY A 131 -15.85 19.80 -0.97
C GLY A 131 -14.43 19.23 -1.06
N SER A 132 -13.40 20.08 -1.04
CA SER A 132 -12.00 19.64 -1.05
C SER A 132 -11.51 19.20 0.32
N LEU A 133 -12.18 19.60 1.39
CA LEU A 133 -11.86 19.26 2.78
C LEU A 133 -12.70 18.09 3.30
N SER A 134 -13.69 17.61 2.54
CA SER A 134 -14.64 16.60 2.96
C SER A 134 -14.02 15.24 3.33
N LYS A 135 -12.79 15.00 2.88
CA LYS A 135 -12.03 13.77 3.17
C LYS A 135 -11.13 13.89 4.40
N LEU A 136 -11.06 15.05 5.03
CA LEU A 136 -10.28 15.27 6.24
C LEU A 136 -11.13 14.97 7.49
N ASP A 137 -10.50 14.43 8.51
CA ASP A 137 -11.07 14.27 9.84
C ASP A 137 -10.93 15.57 10.67
N GLU A 138 -11.42 15.57 11.91
CA GLU A 138 -11.34 16.71 12.81
C GLU A 138 -9.89 17.12 13.11
N SER A 139 -8.93 16.21 12.98
CA SER A 139 -7.50 16.49 13.16
C SER A 139 -6.82 17.07 11.93
N GLY A 140 -7.55 17.26 10.83
CA GLY A 140 -7.02 17.79 9.57
C GLY A 140 -6.23 16.78 8.74
N ILE A 141 -6.41 15.50 9.00
CA ILE A 141 -5.78 14.39 8.27
C ILE A 141 -6.86 13.61 7.54
N VAL A 142 -6.54 13.07 6.36
CA VAL A 142 -7.47 12.23 5.62
C VAL A 142 -7.89 11.01 6.46
N TYR A 143 -9.20 10.71 6.52
CA TYR A 143 -9.68 9.58 7.32
C TYR A 143 -9.27 8.23 6.71
N VAL A 144 -9.09 7.24 7.59
CA VAL A 144 -8.71 5.87 7.17
C VAL A 144 -9.80 5.25 6.31
N GLY A 145 -9.40 4.73 5.14
CA GLY A 145 -10.33 4.15 4.16
C GLY A 145 -10.86 5.13 3.11
N ALA A 146 -10.44 6.40 3.15
CA ALA A 146 -10.79 7.36 2.11
C ALA A 146 -10.19 6.96 0.76
N GLU A 147 -11.01 7.00 -0.27
CA GLU A 147 -10.54 6.91 -1.65
C GLU A 147 -10.01 8.29 -2.08
N VAL A 148 -8.73 8.36 -2.42
CA VAL A 148 -8.05 9.61 -2.79
C VAL A 148 -7.66 9.60 -4.26
N ASN A 149 -7.90 10.74 -4.91
CA ASN A 149 -7.54 10.97 -6.31
C ASN A 149 -6.40 11.99 -6.39
N ALA A 150 -5.76 12.05 -7.55
CA ALA A 150 -4.74 13.05 -7.82
C ALA A 150 -5.26 14.46 -7.58
N GLY A 151 -4.55 15.23 -6.77
CA GLY A 151 -4.94 16.60 -6.39
C GLY A 151 -5.78 16.72 -5.11
N ASP A 152 -6.27 15.61 -4.54
CA ASP A 152 -6.98 15.65 -3.26
C ASP A 152 -6.07 16.06 -2.10
N ILE A 153 -6.63 16.76 -1.13
CA ILE A 153 -5.92 17.20 0.06
C ILE A 153 -5.83 16.04 1.05
N LEU A 154 -4.61 15.70 1.47
CA LEU A 154 -4.36 14.65 2.44
C LEU A 154 -4.18 15.16 3.86
N VAL A 155 -3.60 16.36 3.99
CA VAL A 155 -3.37 17.01 5.29
C VAL A 155 -3.58 18.50 5.13
N GLY A 156 -4.33 19.09 6.02
CA GLY A 156 -4.51 20.53 6.15
C GLY A 156 -3.53 21.11 7.16
N LYS A 157 -2.77 22.14 6.78
CA LYS A 157 -1.84 22.85 7.67
C LYS A 157 -1.95 24.35 7.52
N ILE A 158 -2.03 25.06 8.63
CA ILE A 158 -2.04 26.50 8.71
C ILE A 158 -0.71 27.00 9.25
N THR A 159 -0.14 28.01 8.58
CA THR A 159 1.08 28.68 9.02
C THR A 159 0.74 30.14 9.35
N PRO A 160 0.94 30.63 10.58
CA PRO A 160 0.70 32.03 10.92
C PRO A 160 1.66 32.95 10.16
N LYS A 161 1.13 34.01 9.55
CA LYS A 161 1.87 35.04 8.84
C LYS A 161 1.51 36.39 9.46
N GLY A 162 2.30 36.93 10.40
CA GLY A 162 2.18 38.29 10.97
C GLY A 162 0.84 38.99 10.78
N GLU A 163 0.84 40.32 10.52
CA GLU A 163 -0.38 41.11 10.30
C GLU A 163 -1.08 40.84 8.94
N THR A 164 -0.55 39.97 8.08
CA THR A 164 -1.14 39.57 6.80
C THR A 164 -1.90 38.24 6.91
N PRO A 165 -2.91 38.01 6.05
CA PRO A 165 -3.73 36.80 6.14
C PRO A 165 -2.88 35.51 6.09
N VAL A 166 -3.31 34.54 6.87
CA VAL A 166 -2.72 33.20 7.04
C VAL A 166 -2.32 32.59 5.70
N SER A 167 -1.05 32.22 5.57
CA SER A 167 -0.62 31.36 4.46
C SER A 167 -0.97 29.92 4.80
N TYR A 168 -1.70 29.27 3.93
CA TYR A 168 -2.02 27.85 4.07
C TYR A 168 -1.17 27.02 3.11
N THR A 169 -0.60 25.96 3.62
CA THR A 169 0.02 24.90 2.83
C THR A 169 -0.71 23.62 3.14
N HIS A 170 -0.92 22.81 2.13
CA HIS A 170 -1.56 21.50 2.30
C HIS A 170 -0.80 20.46 1.50
N LEU A 171 -0.75 19.26 2.03
CA LEU A 171 -0.21 18.11 1.33
C LEU A 171 -1.30 17.55 0.41
N ARG A 172 -1.01 17.47 -0.87
CA ARG A 172 -1.90 16.89 -1.88
C ARG A 172 -1.40 15.53 -2.33
N ALA A 173 -2.33 14.67 -2.73
CA ALA A 173 -2.01 13.44 -3.43
C ALA A 173 -1.35 13.78 -4.77
N HIS A 174 -0.23 13.15 -5.08
CA HIS A 174 0.42 13.28 -6.35
C HIS A 174 -0.35 12.53 -7.44
N GLU A 175 -0.29 13.06 -8.67
CA GLU A 175 -0.70 12.26 -9.81
C GLU A 175 0.17 11.00 -9.86
N THR A 176 -0.45 9.84 -10.02
CA THR A 176 0.28 8.62 -10.34
C THR A 176 1.01 8.89 -11.65
N LEU A 177 2.33 8.68 -11.66
CA LEU A 177 3.12 8.78 -12.87
C LEU A 177 2.45 7.91 -13.95
N ARG A 178 1.89 8.55 -14.96
CA ARG A 178 1.51 7.86 -16.20
C ARG A 178 2.82 7.52 -16.91
N TYR A 179 3.18 6.27 -16.87
CA TYR A 179 4.13 5.69 -17.80
C TYR A 179 3.42 5.29 -19.09
#